data_396b61993b22cad5a9bc29ad5108335a
#
_entry.id   396b61993b22cad5a9bc29ad5108335a
#
_cell.length_a   1.000
_cell.length_b   1.000
_cell.length_c   1.000
_cell.angle_alpha   90.00
_cell.angle_beta   90.00
_cell.angle_gamma   90.00
#
_symmetry.space_group_name_H-M   'P 1'
#
loop_
_entity.id
_entity.type
_entity.pdbx_description
1 polymer ?
#
loop_
_entity_poly.entity_id
_entity_poly.type
_entity_poly.pdbx_seq_one_letter_code
_entity_poly.pdbx_strand_id
1 'polypeptide(L)'
;MKKVLRTGMIASVFLLVGNLYSAMAQTDNSSIGSLVPTADKAAIRAILDRQTDAWNRNDMEAFVADTMPDVDWINIVGMHWTGREAVLKAHTVLHKGIFANSRLLQPEITMMREIAPNVVVETHVNRIEGAAAQSSGAAYPDSGNLITMVFVKTQAGWRIAHAHNTTIDERAASRDPAKKG
;
A
#
# COMPACT_ATOMS: atom_id res chain seq x y z
N MET A 1 -21.91 23.52 -78.93
CA MET A 1 -20.82 23.51 -78.00
C MET A 1 -21.39 23.12 -76.62
N LYS A 2 -21.26 21.84 -76.22
CA LYS A 2 -21.88 21.30 -75.01
C LYS A 2 -20.82 21.22 -73.91
N LYS A 3 -21.04 21.92 -72.79
CA LYS A 3 -20.25 21.75 -71.56
C LYS A 3 -20.77 20.54 -70.81
N VAL A 4 -19.90 19.59 -70.54
CA VAL A 4 -20.18 18.44 -69.68
C VAL A 4 -19.65 18.80 -68.30
N LEU A 5 -20.54 18.84 -67.30
CA LEU A 5 -20.21 18.91 -65.90
C LEU A 5 -19.81 17.51 -65.42
N ARG A 6 -18.64 17.40 -64.88
CA ARG A 6 -18.24 16.22 -64.10
C ARG A 6 -18.42 16.51 -62.61
N THR A 7 -19.50 15.99 -62.04
CA THR A 7 -19.67 15.90 -60.61
C THR A 7 -19.14 14.52 -60.21
N GLY A 8 -18.06 14.48 -59.49
CA GLY A 8 -17.42 13.23 -59.01
C GLY A 8 -17.13 13.29 -57.52
N MET A 9 -17.92 12.58 -56.82
CA MET A 9 -17.51 11.66 -55.77
C MET A 9 -16.46 12.12 -54.75
N ILE A 10 -16.91 12.80 -53.67
CA ILE A 10 -16.23 12.85 -52.37
C ILE A 10 -17.29 12.58 -51.31
N ALA A 11 -17.55 11.32 -51.07
CA ALA A 11 -18.35 10.91 -49.90
C ALA A 11 -18.08 9.42 -49.64
N SER A 12 -17.05 9.03 -48.94
CA SER A 12 -16.90 7.71 -48.31
C SER A 12 -15.55 7.53 -47.60
N VAL A 13 -15.11 8.47 -46.76
CA VAL A 13 -13.93 8.25 -45.90
C VAL A 13 -14.23 8.59 -44.42
N PHE A 14 -15.40 9.09 -44.05
CA PHE A 14 -15.66 9.51 -42.66
C PHE A 14 -16.36 8.47 -41.77
N LEU A 15 -16.56 7.23 -42.21
CA LEU A 15 -17.33 6.22 -41.44
C LEU A 15 -16.48 5.06 -40.84
N LEU A 16 -15.17 5.06 -40.97
CA LEU A 16 -14.32 3.98 -40.42
C LEU A 16 -13.47 4.38 -39.20
N VAL A 17 -13.45 5.63 -38.79
CA VAL A 17 -12.64 6.07 -37.62
C VAL A 17 -13.46 6.10 -36.32
N GLY A 18 -14.79 6.06 -36.39
CA GLY A 18 -15.67 6.13 -35.23
C GLY A 18 -15.74 4.82 -34.38
N ASN A 19 -15.41 3.66 -34.95
CA ASN A 19 -15.55 2.39 -34.25
C ASN A 19 -14.32 1.89 -33.51
N LEU A 20 -13.16 2.54 -33.67
CA LEU A 20 -11.93 2.16 -32.94
C LEU A 20 -11.78 2.84 -31.59
N TYR A 21 -12.50 3.93 -31.32
CA TYR A 21 -12.47 4.61 -30.02
C TYR A 21 -13.48 4.04 -29.00
N SER A 22 -14.50 3.31 -29.44
CA SER A 22 -15.45 2.66 -28.49
C SER A 22 -14.98 1.34 -27.91
N ALA A 23 -13.93 0.74 -28.45
CA ALA A 23 -13.42 -0.55 -27.95
C ALA A 23 -12.38 -0.44 -26.82
N MET A 24 -11.92 0.78 -26.50
CA MET A 24 -10.96 1.00 -25.41
C MET A 24 -11.56 1.52 -24.09
N ALA A 25 -12.84 1.72 -24.00
CA ALA A 25 -13.50 2.29 -22.82
C ALA A 25 -14.39 1.29 -22.04
N GLN A 26 -14.32 0.01 -22.33
CA GLN A 26 -14.87 -1.02 -21.47
C GLN A 26 -13.74 -1.69 -20.69
N THR A 27 -13.07 -0.93 -19.83
CA THR A 27 -12.45 -1.54 -18.64
C THR A 27 -13.59 -2.02 -17.78
N ASP A 28 -13.75 -3.33 -17.76
CA ASP A 28 -14.71 -4.06 -16.95
C ASP A 28 -14.53 -3.61 -15.49
N ASN A 29 -15.43 -2.75 -15.01
CA ASN A 29 -15.41 -2.19 -13.65
C ASN A 29 -15.84 -3.25 -12.61
N SER A 30 -15.96 -4.51 -13.04
CA SER A 30 -16.34 -5.66 -12.22
C SER A 30 -15.20 -6.21 -11.35
N SER A 31 -13.96 -5.74 -11.52
CA SER A 31 -12.80 -6.21 -10.74
C SER A 31 -12.43 -5.32 -9.55
N ILE A 32 -13.09 -4.18 -9.34
CA ILE A 32 -12.81 -3.32 -8.18
C ILE A 32 -13.38 -4.01 -6.93
N GLY A 33 -12.47 -4.57 -6.12
CA GLY A 33 -12.81 -5.27 -4.87
C GLY A 33 -12.84 -6.80 -5.00
N SER A 34 -12.20 -7.38 -6.02
CA SER A 34 -12.05 -8.82 -6.15
C SER A 34 -11.28 -9.42 -4.98
N LEU A 35 -11.59 -10.67 -4.65
CA LEU A 35 -10.87 -11.41 -3.62
C LEU A 35 -9.43 -11.64 -4.07
N VAL A 36 -8.46 -11.20 -3.27
CA VAL A 36 -7.04 -11.49 -3.52
C VAL A 36 -6.84 -13.01 -3.61
N PRO A 37 -6.20 -13.55 -4.66
CA PRO A 37 -5.92 -14.97 -4.80
C PRO A 37 -5.14 -15.52 -3.59
N THR A 38 -5.39 -16.76 -3.20
CA THR A 38 -4.77 -17.38 -2.03
C THR A 38 -3.25 -17.34 -2.08
N ALA A 39 -2.65 -17.60 -3.25
CA ALA A 39 -1.20 -17.53 -3.42
C ALA A 39 -0.64 -16.12 -3.20
N ASP A 40 -1.36 -15.07 -3.64
CA ASP A 40 -0.96 -13.69 -3.47
C ASP A 40 -1.13 -13.24 -2.01
N LYS A 41 -2.20 -13.68 -1.33
CA LYS A 41 -2.35 -13.48 0.13
C LYS A 41 -1.19 -14.08 0.91
N ALA A 42 -0.79 -15.31 0.57
CA ALA A 42 0.33 -15.98 1.21
C ALA A 42 1.66 -15.25 0.96
N ALA A 43 1.88 -14.76 -0.27
CA ALA A 43 3.09 -14.01 -0.62
C ALA A 43 3.17 -12.67 0.14
N ILE A 44 2.06 -11.93 0.25
CA ILE A 44 2.00 -10.68 1.01
C ILE A 44 2.20 -10.95 2.50
N ARG A 45 1.54 -11.99 3.06
CA ARG A 45 1.75 -12.40 4.46
C ARG A 45 3.23 -12.68 4.73
N ALA A 46 3.91 -13.42 3.84
CA ALA A 46 5.32 -13.74 3.99
C ALA A 46 6.23 -12.48 4.00
N ILE A 47 5.84 -11.39 3.34
CA ILE A 47 6.55 -10.10 3.44
C ILE A 47 6.40 -9.52 4.85
N LEU A 48 5.19 -9.50 5.40
CA LEU A 48 4.95 -9.00 6.76
C LEU A 48 5.69 -9.84 7.81
N ASP A 49 5.72 -11.17 7.65
CA ASP A 49 6.45 -12.07 8.53
C ASP A 49 7.96 -11.78 8.49
N ARG A 50 8.54 -11.58 7.29
CA ARG A 50 9.96 -11.19 7.15
C ARG A 50 10.26 -9.83 7.78
N GLN A 51 9.36 -8.84 7.64
CA GLN A 51 9.52 -7.54 8.31
C GLN A 51 9.51 -7.68 9.84
N THR A 52 8.58 -8.49 10.38
CA THR A 52 8.52 -8.79 11.81
C THR A 52 9.82 -9.45 12.32
N ASP A 53 10.31 -10.43 11.59
CA ASP A 53 11.56 -11.13 11.92
C ASP A 53 12.77 -10.20 11.84
N ALA A 54 12.84 -9.36 10.81
CA ALA A 54 13.91 -8.37 10.62
C ALA A 54 13.92 -7.33 11.75
N TRP A 55 12.76 -6.79 12.11
CA TRP A 55 12.60 -5.91 13.26
C TRP A 55 13.17 -6.52 14.53
N ASN A 56 12.75 -7.76 14.83
CA ASN A 56 13.12 -8.48 16.05
C ASN A 56 14.62 -8.87 16.13
N ARG A 57 15.31 -8.82 14.98
CA ARG A 57 16.77 -8.98 14.91
C ARG A 57 17.52 -7.66 14.80
N ASN A 58 16.84 -6.52 14.83
CA ASN A 58 17.40 -5.19 14.54
C ASN A 58 18.09 -5.11 13.16
N ASP A 59 17.59 -5.88 12.17
CA ASP A 59 18.10 -5.96 10.80
C ASP A 59 17.27 -5.04 9.89
N MET A 60 17.61 -3.76 9.85
CA MET A 60 16.82 -2.78 9.11
C MET A 60 17.01 -2.87 7.59
N GLU A 61 18.13 -3.42 7.12
CA GLU A 61 18.32 -3.75 5.70
C GLU A 61 17.30 -4.80 5.25
N ALA A 62 17.14 -5.88 6.01
CA ALA A 62 16.13 -6.90 5.74
C ALA A 62 14.70 -6.36 5.92
N PHE A 63 14.47 -5.45 6.87
CA PHE A 63 13.17 -4.82 7.10
C PHE A 63 12.65 -4.07 5.85
N VAL A 64 13.53 -3.37 5.13
CA VAL A 64 13.16 -2.60 3.94
C VAL A 64 13.34 -3.38 2.61
N ALA A 65 13.83 -4.61 2.65
CA ALA A 65 14.20 -5.36 1.44
C ALA A 65 13.03 -5.56 0.45
N ASP A 66 11.82 -5.73 0.97
CA ASP A 66 10.61 -5.92 0.17
C ASP A 66 9.89 -4.61 -0.22
N THR A 67 10.46 -3.43 0.10
CA THR A 67 9.88 -2.15 -0.34
C THR A 67 10.28 -1.83 -1.79
N MET A 68 9.47 -1.02 -2.46
CA MET A 68 9.87 -0.38 -3.72
C MET A 68 11.04 0.59 -3.48
N PRO A 69 11.90 0.86 -4.49
CA PRO A 69 12.96 1.85 -4.35
C PRO A 69 12.46 3.26 -4.00
N ASP A 70 11.28 3.60 -4.49
CA ASP A 70 10.58 4.89 -4.35
C ASP A 70 9.42 4.83 -3.35
N VAL A 71 9.43 3.87 -2.41
CA VAL A 71 8.39 3.71 -1.40
C VAL A 71 8.12 5.01 -0.62
N ASP A 72 6.85 5.30 -0.37
CA ASP A 72 6.44 6.32 0.60
C ASP A 72 6.09 5.67 1.93
N TRP A 73 6.61 6.22 3.02
CA TRP A 73 6.36 5.71 4.37
C TRP A 73 6.00 6.84 5.33
N ILE A 74 4.79 6.78 5.89
CA ILE A 74 4.32 7.71 6.91
C ILE A 74 4.26 6.98 8.25
N ASN A 75 4.97 7.49 9.25
CA ASN A 75 4.99 6.89 10.57
C ASN A 75 3.84 7.41 11.46
N ILE A 76 3.73 6.85 12.67
CA ILE A 76 2.62 7.14 13.62
C ILE A 76 2.54 8.59 14.09
N VAL A 77 3.60 9.38 13.94
CA VAL A 77 3.65 10.79 14.31
C VAL A 77 3.68 11.72 13.11
N GLY A 78 3.37 11.19 11.90
CA GLY A 78 3.26 11.98 10.67
C GLY A 78 4.59 12.33 10.00
N MET A 79 5.72 11.72 10.39
CA MET A 79 6.95 11.86 9.61
C MET A 79 6.78 11.09 8.30
N HIS A 80 7.09 11.75 7.18
CA HIS A 80 6.99 11.18 5.85
C HIS A 80 8.39 10.99 5.26
N TRP A 81 8.70 9.76 4.88
CA TRP A 81 9.97 9.38 4.26
C TRP A 81 9.72 8.83 2.86
N THR A 82 10.38 9.41 1.87
CA THR A 82 10.29 8.98 0.47
C THR A 82 11.58 8.27 0.06
N GLY A 83 11.41 7.09 -0.49
CA GLY A 83 12.48 6.19 -0.91
C GLY A 83 12.98 5.24 0.17
N ARG A 84 13.36 4.02 -0.26
CA ARG A 84 13.84 2.94 0.61
C ARG A 84 14.99 3.39 1.51
N GLU A 85 15.94 4.17 0.98
CA GLU A 85 17.10 4.63 1.74
C GLU A 85 16.72 5.56 2.90
N ALA A 86 15.72 6.42 2.70
CA ALA A 86 15.22 7.30 3.76
C ALA A 86 14.51 6.50 4.85
N VAL A 87 13.70 5.49 4.46
CA VAL A 87 13.04 4.57 5.40
C VAL A 87 14.06 3.77 6.19
N LEU A 88 15.07 3.21 5.51
CA LEU A 88 16.18 2.48 6.14
C LEU A 88 16.92 3.33 7.18
N LYS A 89 17.34 4.54 6.77
CA LYS A 89 18.05 5.47 7.64
C LYS A 89 17.23 5.81 8.89
N ALA A 90 15.95 6.11 8.72
CA ALA A 90 15.06 6.46 9.82
C ALA A 90 14.90 5.29 10.80
N HIS A 91 14.59 4.09 10.33
CA HIS A 91 14.43 2.91 11.18
C HIS A 91 15.75 2.52 11.86
N THR A 92 16.89 2.62 11.17
CA THR A 92 18.21 2.38 11.79
C THR A 92 18.48 3.31 12.97
N VAL A 93 18.11 4.59 12.86
CA VAL A 93 18.24 5.55 13.96
C VAL A 93 17.28 5.21 15.11
N LEU A 94 16.02 4.92 14.80
CA LEU A 94 15.01 4.56 15.79
C LEU A 94 15.36 3.27 16.56
N HIS A 95 15.96 2.28 15.88
CA HIS A 95 16.43 1.04 16.50
C HIS A 95 17.70 1.17 17.35
N LYS A 96 18.43 2.29 17.25
CA LYS A 96 19.51 2.66 18.20
C LYS A 96 18.98 3.40 19.44
N GLY A 97 17.70 3.76 19.44
CA GLY A 97 17.06 4.52 20.50
C GLY A 97 15.79 3.86 21.02
N ILE A 98 14.63 4.43 20.68
CA ILE A 98 13.33 4.05 21.23
C ILE A 98 12.97 2.56 21.01
N PHE A 99 13.43 1.97 19.92
CA PHE A 99 13.14 0.56 19.58
C PHE A 99 14.30 -0.40 19.83
N ALA A 100 15.38 0.03 20.49
CA ALA A 100 16.58 -0.80 20.66
C ALA A 100 16.31 -2.17 21.33
N ASN A 101 15.37 -2.22 22.27
CA ASN A 101 14.96 -3.42 23.00
C ASN A 101 13.51 -3.80 22.71
N SER A 102 12.95 -3.29 21.64
CA SER A 102 11.55 -3.58 21.30
C SER A 102 11.39 -4.90 20.58
N ARG A 103 10.19 -5.45 20.71
CA ARG A 103 9.74 -6.64 19.97
C ARG A 103 8.46 -6.31 19.21
N LEU A 104 8.47 -6.54 17.92
CA LEU A 104 7.29 -6.49 17.09
C LEU A 104 6.56 -7.84 17.16
N LEU A 105 5.28 -7.82 17.49
CA LEU A 105 4.43 -9.01 17.45
C LEU A 105 3.97 -9.29 16.02
N GLN A 106 3.50 -10.53 15.79
CA GLN A 106 2.96 -10.90 14.49
C GLN A 106 1.77 -10.01 14.12
N PRO A 107 1.71 -9.48 12.89
CA PRO A 107 0.66 -8.58 12.46
C PRO A 107 -0.69 -9.29 12.38
N GLU A 108 -1.72 -8.63 12.90
CA GLU A 108 -3.11 -9.07 12.79
C GLU A 108 -3.74 -8.42 11.55
N ILE A 109 -3.79 -9.16 10.43
CA ILE A 109 -4.37 -8.65 9.19
C ILE A 109 -5.90 -8.53 9.36
N THR A 110 -6.40 -7.30 9.20
CA THR A 110 -7.82 -6.97 9.31
C THR A 110 -8.50 -6.83 7.95
N MET A 111 -7.74 -6.51 6.89
CA MET A 111 -8.27 -6.34 5.55
C MET A 111 -7.18 -6.63 4.51
N MET A 112 -7.57 -7.27 3.41
CA MET A 112 -6.74 -7.42 2.22
C MET A 112 -7.63 -7.43 0.99
N ARG A 113 -7.45 -6.46 0.08
CA ARG A 113 -8.30 -6.24 -1.08
C ARG A 113 -7.49 -5.84 -2.31
N GLU A 114 -7.71 -6.50 -3.42
CA GLU A 114 -7.20 -6.06 -4.72
C GLU A 114 -8.04 -4.87 -5.20
N ILE A 115 -7.40 -3.74 -5.49
CA ILE A 115 -8.05 -2.49 -5.93
C ILE A 115 -7.81 -2.20 -7.41
N ALA A 116 -6.82 -2.84 -8.01
CA ALA A 116 -6.53 -2.85 -9.43
C ALA A 116 -5.71 -4.11 -9.74
N PRO A 117 -5.60 -4.55 -11.01
CA PRO A 117 -4.73 -5.67 -11.37
C PRO A 117 -3.32 -5.49 -10.81
N ASN A 118 -2.86 -6.48 -10.03
CA ASN A 118 -1.53 -6.46 -9.39
C ASN A 118 -1.34 -5.35 -8.31
N VAL A 119 -2.41 -4.77 -7.78
CA VAL A 119 -2.37 -3.78 -6.71
C VAL A 119 -3.28 -4.20 -5.56
N VAL A 120 -2.71 -4.44 -4.40
CA VAL A 120 -3.43 -4.84 -3.19
C VAL A 120 -3.26 -3.78 -2.11
N VAL A 121 -4.36 -3.36 -1.50
CA VAL A 121 -4.37 -2.64 -0.22
C VAL A 121 -4.56 -3.65 0.89
N GLU A 122 -3.70 -3.58 1.87
CA GLU A 122 -3.72 -4.42 3.05
C GLU A 122 -3.74 -3.53 4.30
N THR A 123 -4.47 -3.95 5.33
CA THR A 123 -4.50 -3.26 6.63
C THR A 123 -4.33 -4.28 7.75
N HIS A 124 -3.45 -3.97 8.68
CA HIS A 124 -3.19 -4.81 9.85
C HIS A 124 -2.95 -3.98 11.11
N VAL A 125 -3.08 -4.63 12.26
CA VAL A 125 -2.68 -4.07 13.55
C VAL A 125 -1.29 -4.59 13.90
N ASN A 126 -0.38 -3.66 14.18
CA ASN A 126 0.94 -3.93 14.74
C ASN A 126 0.96 -3.60 16.23
N ARG A 127 1.60 -4.45 17.02
CA ARG A 127 1.88 -4.19 18.45
C ARG A 127 3.37 -4.31 18.70
N ILE A 128 3.92 -3.34 19.43
CA ILE A 128 5.35 -3.27 19.78
C ILE A 128 5.46 -3.32 21.29
N GLU A 129 6.15 -4.31 21.80
CA GLU A 129 6.48 -4.44 23.22
C GLU A 129 7.89 -3.90 23.48
N GLY A 130 8.15 -3.40 24.69
CA GLY A 130 9.48 -3.01 25.14
C GLY A 130 10.06 -1.75 24.49
N ALA A 131 9.26 -0.98 23.75
CA ALA A 131 9.69 0.31 23.25
C ALA A 131 9.91 1.31 24.40
N ALA A 132 10.98 2.09 24.34
CA ALA A 132 11.22 3.16 25.30
C ALA A 132 10.21 4.29 25.15
N ALA A 133 10.07 5.12 26.17
CA ALA A 133 9.25 6.33 26.09
C ALA A 133 9.74 7.24 24.95
N GLN A 134 8.79 7.91 24.30
CA GLN A 134 9.09 8.90 23.27
C GLN A 134 9.83 10.09 23.87
N SER A 135 10.48 10.90 23.03
CA SER A 135 11.17 12.11 23.47
C SER A 135 10.28 13.13 24.21
N SER A 136 8.96 13.06 23.99
CA SER A 136 7.94 13.80 24.73
C SER A 136 7.68 13.27 26.14
N GLY A 137 8.27 12.13 26.53
CA GLY A 137 7.98 11.39 27.76
C GLY A 137 6.73 10.51 27.67
N ALA A 138 5.99 10.53 26.56
CA ALA A 138 4.83 9.66 26.35
C ALA A 138 5.27 8.21 26.15
N ALA A 139 4.58 7.26 26.79
CA ALA A 139 4.78 5.83 26.52
C ALA A 139 4.41 5.50 25.07
N TYR A 140 5.03 4.45 24.52
CA TYR A 140 4.59 3.89 23.26
C TYR A 140 3.21 3.25 23.46
N PRO A 141 2.24 3.42 22.53
CA PRO A 141 0.87 2.97 22.75
C PRO A 141 0.78 1.43 22.85
N ASP A 142 0.19 0.93 23.93
CA ASP A 142 -0.08 -0.52 24.12
C ASP A 142 -1.18 -1.03 23.17
N SER A 143 -2.11 -0.18 22.77
CA SER A 143 -3.18 -0.47 21.81
C SER A 143 -2.66 -0.84 20.41
N GLY A 144 -1.42 -0.46 20.12
CA GLY A 144 -0.78 -0.69 18.84
C GLY A 144 -1.10 0.37 17.79
N ASN A 145 -0.72 0.04 16.56
CA ASN A 145 -0.88 0.90 15.39
C ASN A 145 -1.72 0.18 14.35
N LEU A 146 -2.63 0.90 13.72
CA LEU A 146 -3.27 0.47 12.50
C LEU A 146 -2.39 0.90 11.32
N ILE A 147 -1.96 -0.06 10.52
CA ILE A 147 -1.10 0.19 9.37
C ILE A 147 -1.86 -0.16 8.10
N THR A 148 -1.82 0.72 7.12
CA THR A 148 -2.29 0.45 5.77
C THR A 148 -1.11 0.42 4.83
N MET A 149 -0.98 -0.66 4.07
CA MET A 149 0.05 -0.83 3.05
C MET A 149 -0.55 -1.01 1.67
N VAL A 150 0.12 -0.45 0.67
CA VAL A 150 -0.15 -0.70 -0.74
C VAL A 150 0.95 -1.61 -1.28
N PHE A 151 0.54 -2.78 -1.76
CA PHE A 151 1.43 -3.74 -2.41
C PHE A 151 1.25 -3.69 -3.92
N VAL A 152 2.35 -3.75 -4.66
CA VAL A 152 2.38 -3.83 -6.12
C VAL A 152 3.14 -5.09 -6.52
N LYS A 153 2.56 -5.87 -7.44
CA LYS A 153 3.18 -7.08 -7.98
C LYS A 153 4.10 -6.71 -9.13
N THR A 154 5.37 -6.96 -8.97
CA THR A 154 6.42 -6.74 -9.97
C THR A 154 6.87 -8.07 -10.59
N GLN A 155 7.79 -8.03 -11.55
CA GLN A 155 8.44 -9.25 -12.06
C GLN A 155 9.20 -10.01 -10.97
N ALA A 156 9.71 -9.31 -9.94
CA ALA A 156 10.41 -9.89 -8.80
C ALA A 156 9.48 -10.26 -7.61
N GLY A 157 8.15 -10.28 -7.82
CA GLY A 157 7.14 -10.57 -6.81
C GLY A 157 6.50 -9.31 -6.21
N TRP A 158 5.76 -9.50 -5.13
CA TRP A 158 5.09 -8.41 -4.42
C TRP A 158 6.09 -7.49 -3.72
N ARG A 159 5.81 -6.16 -3.74
CA ARG A 159 6.61 -5.12 -3.09
C ARG A 159 5.71 -4.11 -2.41
N ILE A 160 6.17 -3.54 -1.29
CA ILE A 160 5.49 -2.44 -0.59
C ILE A 160 5.80 -1.14 -1.34
N ALA A 161 4.76 -0.50 -1.89
CA ALA A 161 4.86 0.79 -2.56
C ALA A 161 4.52 1.96 -1.62
N HIS A 162 3.69 1.71 -0.61
CA HIS A 162 3.30 2.71 0.38
C HIS A 162 3.00 2.05 1.73
N ALA A 163 3.30 2.74 2.83
CA ALA A 163 2.89 2.38 4.18
C ALA A 163 2.46 3.63 4.96
N HIS A 164 1.35 3.54 5.65
CA HIS A 164 0.86 4.60 6.53
C HIS A 164 0.45 4.01 7.89
N ASN A 165 1.02 4.55 8.94
CA ASN A 165 0.77 4.14 10.32
C ASN A 165 -0.13 5.16 11.03
N THR A 166 -1.07 4.66 11.81
CA THR A 166 -1.91 5.47 12.68
C THR A 166 -1.99 4.82 14.05
N THR A 167 -1.78 5.59 15.10
CA THR A 167 -1.98 5.11 16.49
C THR A 167 -3.46 4.79 16.70
N ILE A 168 -3.75 3.64 17.33
CA ILE A 168 -5.10 3.30 17.76
C ILE A 168 -5.39 4.03 19.08
N ASP A 169 -6.31 5.00 19.05
CA ASP A 169 -6.84 5.65 20.24
C ASP A 169 -8.09 4.89 20.70
N GLU A 170 -7.96 4.07 21.75
CA GLU A 170 -9.05 3.25 22.28
C GLU A 170 -10.22 4.09 22.79
N ARG A 171 -9.94 5.27 23.35
CA ARG A 171 -10.97 6.19 23.83
C ARG A 171 -11.80 6.75 22.66
N ALA A 172 -11.16 7.08 21.54
CA ALA A 172 -11.85 7.49 20.33
C ALA A 172 -12.61 6.30 19.73
N ALA A 173 -11.95 5.13 19.62
CA ALA A 173 -12.54 3.91 19.07
C ALA A 173 -13.78 3.44 19.84
N SER A 174 -13.82 3.62 21.17
CA SER A 174 -15.00 3.30 21.98
C SER A 174 -16.23 4.17 21.67
N ARG A 175 -16.04 5.28 20.97
CA ARG A 175 -17.07 6.24 20.56
C ARG A 175 -17.38 6.19 19.06
N ASP A 176 -16.88 5.17 18.37
CA ASP A 176 -17.06 5.00 16.93
C ASP A 176 -18.55 5.09 16.55
N PRO A 177 -18.97 6.09 15.78
CA PRO A 177 -20.37 6.28 15.42
C PRO A 177 -20.90 5.15 14.52
N ALA A 178 -20.03 4.44 13.80
CA ALA A 178 -20.41 3.33 12.94
C ALA A 178 -20.73 2.04 13.73
N LYS A 179 -20.29 1.95 14.98
CA LYS A 179 -20.52 0.79 15.87
C LYS A 179 -21.71 0.96 16.83
N LYS A 180 -22.34 2.15 16.81
CA LYS A 180 -23.55 2.43 17.62
C LYS A 180 -24.77 2.10 16.77
N GLY A 181 -25.21 0.85 16.84
CA GLY A 181 -26.46 0.34 16.29
C GLY A 181 -27.18 -0.48 17.36
#